data_b4de852b8f1ee2b79c7fa6aab22c29cb
#
_entry.id   b4de852b8f1ee2b79c7fa6aab22c29cb
#
_cell.length_a   1.000
_cell.length_b   1.000
_cell.length_c   1.000
_cell.angle_alpha   90.00
_cell.angle_beta   90.00
_cell.angle_gamma   90.00
#
_symmetry.space_group_name_H-M   'P 1'
#
loop_
_entity.id
_entity.type
_entity.pdbx_description
1 polymer ?
#
loop_
_entity_poly.entity_id
_entity_poly.type
_entity_poly.pdbx_seq_one_letter_code
_entity_poly.pdbx_strand_id
1 'polypeptide(L)'
;MKFGSKSSFAVAAVSAALLSTALLTGCGSAGSGTKGDVSSSAATAVQKKATETYGSIYEEYSKQIEEAAPKAVEEFKKQAEGNTDVKKLAEVANDQVGTLAKIMTDGSKKMAELREKNGDSYKTYEKNYKKLYKVYSDKAMDVYGAYLDVYGKQVPGYNDQMKQQMIDQYKATVQQLAPAESD
;
A
#
# COMPACT_ATOMS: atom_id res chain seq x y z
N MET A 1 -0.39 -33.10 -38.90
CA MET A 1 -0.65 -33.13 -37.45
C MET A 1 -0.68 -31.70 -36.96
N LYS A 2 -1.88 -31.22 -36.61
CA LYS A 2 -2.09 -29.83 -36.13
C LYS A 2 -2.07 -29.85 -34.60
N PHE A 3 -1.03 -29.27 -33.98
CA PHE A 3 -1.06 -28.95 -32.56
C PHE A 3 -1.39 -27.47 -32.41
N GLY A 4 -2.65 -27.20 -32.21
CA GLY A 4 -3.15 -25.94 -31.80
C GLY A 4 -3.63 -26.04 -30.35
N SER A 5 -2.75 -25.87 -29.38
CA SER A 5 -3.14 -25.64 -28.00
C SER A 5 -2.81 -24.19 -27.65
N LYS A 6 -3.81 -23.34 -27.77
CA LYS A 6 -3.79 -21.99 -27.20
C LYS A 6 -4.05 -22.14 -25.71
N SER A 7 -2.99 -22.32 -24.94
CA SER A 7 -3.06 -22.19 -23.49
C SER A 7 -3.29 -20.72 -23.17
N SER A 8 -4.56 -20.36 -22.99
CA SER A 8 -4.93 -19.08 -22.39
C SER A 8 -4.50 -19.10 -20.92
N PHE A 9 -3.31 -18.58 -20.65
CA PHE A 9 -2.92 -18.28 -19.30
C PHE A 9 -3.83 -17.17 -18.79
N ALA A 10 -4.78 -17.54 -17.96
CA ALA A 10 -5.51 -16.56 -17.15
C ALA A 10 -4.52 -16.00 -16.15
N VAL A 11 -3.87 -14.90 -16.53
CA VAL A 11 -3.16 -14.04 -15.58
C VAL A 11 -4.26 -13.52 -14.65
N ALA A 12 -4.32 -14.07 -13.44
CA ALA A 12 -5.10 -13.49 -12.37
C ALA A 12 -4.52 -12.10 -12.12
N ALA A 13 -5.12 -11.09 -12.73
CA ALA A 13 -4.77 -9.71 -12.49
C ALA A 13 -4.97 -9.45 -11.00
N VAL A 14 -3.88 -9.25 -10.29
CA VAL A 14 -3.88 -8.68 -8.95
C VAL A 14 -4.41 -7.27 -9.12
N SER A 15 -5.74 -7.13 -9.05
CA SER A 15 -6.40 -5.84 -9.16
C SER A 15 -6.06 -5.07 -7.89
N ALA A 16 -5.12 -4.13 -7.99
CA ALA A 16 -4.99 -3.09 -6.98
C ALA A 16 -6.32 -2.32 -6.97
N ALA A 17 -7.19 -2.64 -6.02
CA ALA A 17 -8.43 -1.94 -5.81
C ALA A 17 -8.09 -0.51 -5.35
N LEU A 18 -8.04 0.41 -6.30
CA LEU A 18 -8.03 1.83 -6.01
C LEU A 18 -9.42 2.18 -5.49
N LEU A 19 -9.54 2.23 -4.17
CA LEU A 19 -10.70 2.79 -3.50
C LEU A 19 -10.78 4.28 -3.86
N SER A 20 -11.71 4.57 -4.77
CA SER A 20 -12.17 5.93 -5.05
C SER A 20 -12.79 6.49 -3.77
N THR A 21 -12.06 7.33 -3.05
CA THR A 21 -12.59 8.04 -1.89
C THR A 21 -13.49 9.16 -2.35
N ALA A 22 -14.79 8.95 -2.17
CA ALA A 22 -15.80 10.00 -2.22
C ALA A 22 -15.51 11.05 -1.14
N LEU A 23 -15.42 12.30 -1.58
CA LEU A 23 -15.40 13.48 -0.72
C LEU A 23 -16.73 13.58 0.02
N LEU A 24 -16.70 13.39 1.33
CA LEU A 24 -17.81 13.76 2.21
C LEU A 24 -17.52 15.12 2.83
N THR A 25 -18.11 16.14 2.23
CA THR A 25 -18.38 17.42 2.83
C THR A 25 -19.35 17.23 4.00
N GLY A 26 -18.90 17.56 5.21
CA GLY A 26 -19.74 17.57 6.41
C GLY A 26 -19.50 18.84 7.21
N CYS A 27 -20.34 19.86 6.96
CA CYS A 27 -20.46 21.08 7.73
C CYS A 27 -21.44 20.86 8.91
N GLY A 28 -21.18 21.42 10.08
CA GLY A 28 -22.13 21.41 11.21
C GLY A 28 -21.43 21.79 12.51
N SER A 29 -21.43 22.98 12.89
CA SER A 29 -22.27 23.92 13.65
C SER A 29 -22.21 23.72 15.17
N ALA A 30 -21.64 24.75 15.79
CA ALA A 30 -22.00 25.49 17.05
C ALA A 30 -22.57 24.73 18.27
N GLY A 31 -21.99 25.01 19.44
CA GLY A 31 -22.59 24.77 20.75
C GLY A 31 -21.78 25.41 21.88
N SER A 32 -22.33 26.48 22.38
CA SER A 32 -21.98 27.45 23.41
C SER A 32 -21.77 26.87 24.82
N GLY A 33 -20.83 27.49 25.61
CA GLY A 33 -21.02 27.85 27.02
C GLY A 33 -20.51 26.85 28.05
N THR A 34 -19.52 27.17 28.84
CA THR A 34 -19.67 27.71 30.22
C THR A 34 -18.29 27.88 30.87
N LYS A 35 -18.18 28.97 31.64
CA LYS A 35 -17.03 29.36 32.47
C LYS A 35 -16.84 28.41 33.65
N GLY A 36 -15.57 28.18 34.01
CA GLY A 36 -15.16 27.60 35.27
C GLY A 36 -13.66 27.82 35.47
N ASP A 37 -13.32 28.89 36.21
CA ASP A 37 -12.00 29.13 36.78
C ASP A 37 -11.66 28.03 37.77
N VAL A 38 -10.48 27.41 37.65
CA VAL A 38 -9.66 26.97 38.79
C VAL A 38 -8.19 26.98 38.36
N SER A 39 -7.47 27.91 38.95
CA SER A 39 -6.02 27.98 39.01
C SER A 39 -5.44 26.69 39.58
N SER A 40 -4.53 26.03 38.85
CA SER A 40 -3.51 25.19 39.46
C SER A 40 -2.29 25.16 38.53
N SER A 41 -1.23 25.75 39.05
CA SER A 41 0.11 25.76 38.52
C SER A 41 0.64 24.32 38.41
N ALA A 42 0.72 23.80 37.19
CA ALA A 42 1.51 22.66 36.89
C ALA A 42 2.38 22.98 35.66
N ALA A 43 3.67 22.93 35.85
CA ALA A 43 4.68 23.15 34.83
C ALA A 43 4.37 22.28 33.61
N THR A 44 3.72 22.85 32.61
CA THR A 44 3.47 22.24 31.33
C THR A 44 4.82 22.22 30.61
N ALA A 45 5.49 21.05 30.62
CA ALA A 45 6.51 20.74 29.64
C ALA A 45 5.83 20.90 28.26
N VAL A 46 6.08 22.00 27.61
CA VAL A 46 5.70 22.25 26.22
C VAL A 46 6.46 21.21 25.39
N GLN A 47 5.87 20.03 25.23
CA GLN A 47 6.28 19.14 24.16
C GLN A 47 6.08 19.92 22.87
N LYS A 48 7.18 20.42 22.33
CA LYS A 48 7.24 21.06 21.02
C LYS A 48 6.73 20.02 20.03
N LYS A 49 5.43 20.07 19.69
CA LYS A 49 4.81 19.21 18.72
C LYS A 49 5.62 19.40 17.44
N ALA A 50 6.43 18.39 17.08
CA ALA A 50 7.25 18.47 15.89
C ALA A 50 6.34 18.85 14.73
N THR A 51 6.69 19.93 14.02
CA THR A 51 5.92 20.37 12.87
C THR A 51 5.91 19.25 11.85
N GLU A 52 4.73 18.74 11.51
CA GLU A 52 4.56 17.67 10.53
C GLU A 52 5.13 18.11 9.18
N THR A 53 5.94 17.27 8.57
CA THR A 53 6.59 17.52 7.29
C THR A 53 6.39 16.33 6.36
N TYR A 54 6.55 16.50 5.06
CA TYR A 54 6.56 15.36 4.12
C TYR A 54 7.61 14.30 4.49
N GLY A 55 8.76 14.75 5.01
CA GLY A 55 9.82 13.86 5.48
C GLY A 55 9.37 13.00 6.65
N SER A 56 8.77 13.61 7.69
CA SER A 56 8.29 12.87 8.86
C SER A 56 7.14 11.91 8.52
N ILE A 57 6.21 12.31 7.63
CA ILE A 57 5.15 11.41 7.14
C ILE A 57 5.77 10.24 6.36
N TYR A 58 6.70 10.53 5.45
CA TYR A 58 7.38 9.48 4.69
C TYR A 58 8.09 8.49 5.60
N GLU A 59 8.87 8.96 6.58
CA GLU A 59 9.59 8.10 7.52
C GLU A 59 8.64 7.23 8.36
N GLU A 60 7.56 7.82 8.88
CA GLU A 60 6.54 7.12 9.66
C GLU A 60 5.91 5.99 8.86
N TYR A 61 5.38 6.31 7.67
CA TYR A 61 4.63 5.33 6.88
C TYR A 61 5.51 4.33 6.14
N SER A 62 6.72 4.71 5.74
CA SER A 62 7.71 3.76 5.22
C SER A 62 8.06 2.71 6.25
N LYS A 63 8.33 3.13 7.49
CA LYS A 63 8.60 2.22 8.59
C LYS A 63 7.43 1.28 8.88
N GLN A 64 6.19 1.80 8.89
CA GLN A 64 5.00 0.96 9.08
C GLN A 64 4.86 -0.08 7.96
N ILE A 65 5.11 0.28 6.70
CA ILE A 65 5.10 -0.66 5.57
C ILE A 65 6.21 -1.72 5.73
N GLU A 66 7.42 -1.30 6.08
CA GLU A 66 8.57 -2.19 6.27
C GLU A 66 8.34 -3.18 7.43
N GLU A 67 7.71 -2.75 8.52
CA GLU A 67 7.35 -3.61 9.66
C GLU A 67 6.15 -4.54 9.36
N ALA A 68 5.23 -4.11 8.51
CA ALA A 68 4.05 -4.89 8.13
C ALA A 68 4.37 -5.94 7.07
N ALA A 69 5.31 -5.67 6.15
CA ALA A 69 5.61 -6.56 5.03
C ALA A 69 6.03 -7.98 5.44
N PRO A 70 6.97 -8.20 6.37
CA PRO A 70 7.32 -9.57 6.79
C PRO A 70 6.13 -10.28 7.43
N LYS A 71 5.29 -9.58 8.19
CA LYS A 71 4.07 -10.14 8.80
C LYS A 71 3.05 -10.55 7.71
N ALA A 72 2.90 -9.74 6.67
CA ALA A 72 2.05 -10.04 5.53
C ALA A 72 2.53 -11.30 4.78
N VAL A 73 3.84 -11.45 4.60
CA VAL A 73 4.43 -12.66 4.00
C VAL A 73 4.22 -13.90 4.88
N GLU A 74 4.41 -13.77 6.19
CA GLU A 74 4.18 -14.87 7.14
C GLU A 74 2.70 -15.28 7.18
N GLU A 75 1.80 -14.32 7.24
CA GLU A 75 0.36 -14.58 7.25
C GLU A 75 -0.11 -15.21 5.94
N PHE A 76 0.42 -14.74 4.79
CA PHE A 76 0.19 -15.40 3.51
C PHE A 76 0.63 -16.87 3.57
N LYS A 77 1.87 -17.16 3.97
CA LYS A 77 2.39 -18.52 4.04
C LYS A 77 1.56 -19.43 4.94
N LYS A 78 1.13 -18.93 6.09
CA LYS A 78 0.27 -19.65 7.03
C LYS A 78 -1.09 -19.98 6.41
N GLN A 79 -1.74 -19.03 5.74
CA GLN A 79 -3.04 -19.26 5.11
C GLN A 79 -2.94 -20.09 3.82
N ALA A 80 -1.77 -20.09 3.19
CA ALA A 80 -1.48 -20.90 2.01
C ALA A 80 -1.13 -22.36 2.34
N GLU A 81 -0.83 -22.67 3.62
CA GLU A 81 -0.45 -24.03 4.03
C GLU A 81 -1.57 -25.03 3.75
N GLY A 82 -1.23 -26.11 3.01
CA GLY A 82 -2.19 -27.15 2.63
C GLY A 82 -3.22 -26.72 1.56
N ASN A 83 -3.21 -25.46 1.13
CA ASN A 83 -4.14 -24.97 0.12
C ASN A 83 -3.57 -25.21 -1.29
N THR A 84 -4.33 -25.94 -2.11
CA THR A 84 -3.98 -26.25 -3.50
C THR A 84 -4.81 -25.48 -4.53
N ASP A 85 -5.77 -24.66 -4.05
CA ASP A 85 -6.62 -23.83 -4.91
C ASP A 85 -5.88 -22.53 -5.25
N VAL A 86 -5.39 -22.46 -6.48
CA VAL A 86 -4.62 -21.31 -7.00
C VAL A 86 -5.41 -20.00 -6.90
N LYS A 87 -6.74 -20.03 -7.05
CA LYS A 87 -7.58 -18.84 -6.94
C LYS A 87 -7.60 -18.32 -5.51
N LYS A 88 -7.79 -19.20 -4.55
CA LYS A 88 -7.74 -18.83 -3.12
C LYS A 88 -6.37 -18.33 -2.71
N LEU A 89 -5.30 -18.94 -3.22
CA LEU A 89 -3.93 -18.46 -2.97
C LEU A 89 -3.75 -17.02 -3.47
N ALA A 90 -4.28 -16.69 -4.65
CA ALA A 90 -4.24 -15.33 -5.18
C ALA A 90 -5.08 -14.35 -4.35
N GLU A 91 -6.27 -14.76 -3.87
CA GLU A 91 -7.12 -13.95 -2.99
C GLU A 91 -6.37 -13.63 -1.68
N VAL A 92 -5.78 -14.62 -1.02
CA VAL A 92 -5.00 -14.43 0.21
C VAL A 92 -3.81 -13.48 -0.03
N ALA A 93 -3.06 -13.65 -1.13
CA ALA A 93 -1.97 -12.75 -1.46
C ALA A 93 -2.44 -11.31 -1.66
N ASN A 94 -3.58 -11.12 -2.35
CA ASN A 94 -4.18 -9.80 -2.56
C ASN A 94 -4.61 -9.14 -1.25
N ASP A 95 -5.15 -9.89 -0.30
CA ASP A 95 -5.54 -9.36 1.01
C ASP A 95 -4.31 -8.85 1.78
N GLN A 96 -3.21 -9.59 1.71
CA GLN A 96 -1.96 -9.16 2.35
C GLN A 96 -1.36 -7.92 1.69
N VAL A 97 -1.36 -7.86 0.34
CA VAL A 97 -0.96 -6.65 -0.40
C VAL A 97 -1.89 -5.47 -0.07
N GLY A 98 -3.19 -5.73 0.07
CA GLY A 98 -4.20 -4.75 0.48
C GLY A 98 -3.90 -4.12 1.85
N THR A 99 -3.36 -4.89 2.78
CA THR A 99 -2.92 -4.39 4.09
C THR A 99 -1.79 -3.35 3.94
N LEU A 100 -0.79 -3.63 3.10
CA LEU A 100 0.28 -2.67 2.82
C LEU A 100 -0.22 -1.44 2.06
N ALA A 101 -1.13 -1.64 1.09
CA ALA A 101 -1.75 -0.57 0.32
C ALA A 101 -2.53 0.40 1.21
N LYS A 102 -3.19 -0.08 2.27
CA LYS A 102 -3.88 0.76 3.24
C LYS A 102 -2.92 1.70 3.96
N ILE A 103 -1.79 1.20 4.44
CA ILE A 103 -0.77 2.02 5.11
C ILE A 103 -0.26 3.11 4.15
N MET A 104 0.08 2.75 2.92
CA MET A 104 0.50 3.69 1.89
C MET A 104 -0.58 4.76 1.61
N THR A 105 -1.84 4.36 1.52
CA THR A 105 -2.97 5.26 1.29
C THR A 105 -3.15 6.24 2.44
N ASP A 106 -3.03 5.79 3.69
CA ASP A 106 -3.15 6.64 4.87
C ASP A 106 -1.99 7.67 4.92
N GLY A 107 -0.77 7.26 4.59
CA GLY A 107 0.38 8.17 4.45
C GLY A 107 0.19 9.21 3.34
N SER A 108 -0.33 8.79 2.18
CA SER A 108 -0.59 9.69 1.06
C SER A 108 -1.68 10.71 1.37
N LYS A 109 -2.72 10.32 2.12
CA LYS A 109 -3.76 11.26 2.61
C LYS A 109 -3.17 12.31 3.53
N LYS A 110 -2.33 11.93 4.48
CA LYS A 110 -1.64 12.90 5.35
C LYS A 110 -0.77 13.86 4.56
N MET A 111 -0.05 13.36 3.53
CA MET A 111 0.71 14.25 2.64
C MET A 111 -0.19 15.21 1.86
N ALA A 112 -1.38 14.78 1.42
CA ALA A 112 -2.35 15.63 0.74
C ALA A 112 -2.92 16.72 1.68
N GLU A 113 -3.28 16.35 2.91
CA GLU A 113 -3.73 17.28 3.94
C GLU A 113 -2.64 18.34 4.27
N LEU A 114 -1.38 17.90 4.37
CA LEU A 114 -0.26 18.80 4.59
C LEU A 114 -0.08 19.76 3.42
N ARG A 115 -0.22 19.29 2.18
CA ARG A 115 -0.17 20.13 0.99
C ARG A 115 -1.23 21.24 1.04
N GLU A 116 -2.48 20.89 1.34
CA GLU A 116 -3.58 21.86 1.44
C GLU A 116 -3.31 22.88 2.53
N LYS A 117 -2.89 22.43 3.70
CA LYS A 117 -2.57 23.28 4.85
C LYS A 117 -1.45 24.27 4.57
N ASN A 118 -0.42 23.85 3.85
CA ASN A 118 0.76 24.66 3.54
C ASN A 118 0.59 25.50 2.27
N GLY A 119 -0.37 25.19 1.40
CA GLY A 119 -0.47 25.77 0.06
C GLY A 119 0.63 25.30 -0.89
N ASP A 120 1.20 24.09 -0.65
CA ASP A 120 2.30 23.56 -1.43
C ASP A 120 1.87 23.17 -2.86
N SER A 121 2.83 23.21 -3.80
CA SER A 121 2.57 22.78 -5.18
C SER A 121 2.24 21.29 -5.24
N TYR A 122 1.47 20.88 -6.27
CA TYR A 122 1.23 19.46 -6.55
C TYR A 122 2.54 18.69 -6.77
N LYS A 123 3.52 19.29 -7.42
CA LYS A 123 4.85 18.71 -7.65
C LYS A 123 5.58 18.32 -6.36
N THR A 124 5.45 19.16 -5.32
CA THR A 124 6.02 18.85 -3.98
C THR A 124 5.37 17.62 -3.35
N TYR A 125 4.03 17.55 -3.38
CA TYR A 125 3.27 16.39 -2.93
C TYR A 125 3.65 15.13 -3.70
N GLU A 126 3.57 15.19 -5.02
CA GLU A 126 3.82 14.07 -5.94
C GLU A 126 5.21 13.45 -5.73
N LYS A 127 6.25 14.27 -5.59
CA LYS A 127 7.61 13.80 -5.31
C LYS A 127 7.68 12.93 -4.04
N ASN A 128 6.97 13.32 -2.99
CA ASN A 128 6.99 12.58 -1.72
C ASN A 128 6.07 11.35 -1.77
N TYR A 129 4.92 11.47 -2.44
CA TYR A 129 4.04 10.35 -2.72
C TYR A 129 4.78 9.24 -3.48
N LYS A 130 5.51 9.57 -4.57
CA LYS A 130 6.28 8.59 -5.36
C LYS A 130 7.32 7.84 -4.52
N LYS A 131 7.95 8.50 -3.56
CA LYS A 131 8.87 7.83 -2.65
C LYS A 131 8.17 6.79 -1.78
N LEU A 132 7.04 7.14 -1.18
CA LEU A 132 6.26 6.23 -0.35
C LEU A 132 5.67 5.08 -1.19
N TYR A 133 5.16 5.39 -2.38
CA TYR A 133 4.66 4.40 -3.33
C TYR A 133 5.74 3.38 -3.71
N LYS A 134 7.00 3.84 -3.91
CA LYS A 134 8.12 2.94 -4.20
C LYS A 134 8.35 1.95 -3.05
N VAL A 135 8.37 2.40 -1.80
CA VAL A 135 8.51 1.52 -0.64
C VAL A 135 7.39 0.48 -0.61
N TYR A 136 6.14 0.94 -0.79
CA TYR A 136 4.98 0.04 -0.86
C TYR A 136 5.14 -1.00 -1.97
N SER A 137 5.49 -0.58 -3.18
CA SER A 137 5.58 -1.49 -4.33
C SER A 137 6.69 -2.52 -4.16
N ASP A 138 7.85 -2.12 -3.61
CA ASP A 138 8.95 -3.02 -3.31
C ASP A 138 8.52 -4.08 -2.27
N LYS A 139 7.77 -3.68 -1.24
CA LYS A 139 7.29 -4.57 -0.19
C LYS A 139 6.10 -5.44 -0.60
N ALA A 140 5.22 -4.94 -1.46
CA ALA A 140 4.17 -5.74 -2.08
C ALA A 140 4.76 -6.87 -2.95
N MET A 141 5.94 -6.64 -3.55
CA MET A 141 6.67 -7.64 -4.31
C MET A 141 7.14 -8.80 -3.43
N ASP A 142 7.48 -8.57 -2.15
CA ASP A 142 7.87 -9.63 -1.21
C ASP A 142 6.69 -10.62 -1.00
N VAL A 143 5.47 -10.10 -0.87
CA VAL A 143 4.24 -10.92 -0.77
C VAL A 143 3.97 -11.67 -2.08
N TYR A 144 4.09 -10.97 -3.22
CA TYR A 144 3.88 -11.59 -4.52
C TYR A 144 4.92 -12.69 -4.81
N GLY A 145 6.17 -12.48 -4.43
CA GLY A 145 7.23 -13.50 -4.51
C GLY A 145 6.87 -14.76 -3.72
N ALA A 146 6.39 -14.59 -2.47
CA ALA A 146 5.94 -15.69 -1.65
C ALA A 146 4.74 -16.45 -2.27
N TYR A 147 3.80 -15.71 -2.90
CA TYR A 147 2.71 -16.31 -3.67
C TYR A 147 3.23 -17.17 -4.83
N LEU A 148 4.19 -16.66 -5.61
CA LEU A 148 4.75 -17.40 -6.73
C LEU A 148 5.51 -18.67 -6.31
N ASP A 149 6.12 -18.67 -5.12
CA ASP A 149 6.78 -19.85 -4.57
C ASP A 149 5.79 -20.97 -4.22
N VAL A 150 4.60 -20.60 -3.73
CA VAL A 150 3.52 -21.57 -3.44
C VAL A 150 2.82 -22.00 -4.74
N TYR A 151 2.51 -21.03 -5.61
CA TYR A 151 1.91 -21.28 -6.92
C TYR A 151 2.72 -22.27 -7.76
N GLY A 152 4.03 -22.09 -7.80
CA GLY A 152 4.92 -22.95 -8.59
C GLY A 152 4.89 -24.42 -8.17
N LYS A 153 4.59 -24.72 -6.90
CA LYS A 153 4.44 -26.08 -6.41
C LYS A 153 3.15 -26.76 -6.91
N GLN A 154 2.16 -25.96 -7.33
CA GLN A 154 0.85 -26.45 -7.77
C GLN A 154 0.74 -26.56 -9.30
N VAL A 155 1.63 -25.91 -10.05
CA VAL A 155 1.55 -25.83 -11.52
C VAL A 155 2.62 -26.69 -12.17
N PRO A 156 2.24 -27.79 -12.85
CA PRO A 156 3.19 -28.62 -13.57
C PRO A 156 3.96 -27.83 -14.64
N GLY A 157 5.27 -27.98 -14.67
CA GLY A 157 6.13 -27.28 -15.63
C GLY A 157 6.51 -25.86 -15.25
N TYR A 158 6.06 -25.36 -14.09
CA TYR A 158 6.54 -24.10 -13.55
C TYR A 158 8.05 -24.16 -13.26
N ASN A 159 8.75 -23.09 -13.62
CA ASN A 159 10.19 -23.00 -13.44
C ASN A 159 10.61 -21.55 -13.16
N ASP A 160 11.88 -21.34 -12.84
CA ASP A 160 12.43 -20.03 -12.50
C ASP A 160 12.26 -18.99 -13.61
N GLN A 161 12.30 -19.39 -14.88
CA GLN A 161 12.07 -18.47 -16.00
C GLN A 161 10.63 -17.95 -16.01
N MET A 162 9.65 -18.83 -15.78
CA MET A 162 8.23 -18.43 -15.68
C MET A 162 8.02 -17.55 -14.46
N LYS A 163 8.64 -17.87 -13.32
CA LYS A 163 8.60 -17.04 -12.13
C LYS A 163 9.10 -15.63 -12.44
N GLN A 164 10.26 -15.52 -13.09
CA GLN A 164 10.84 -14.22 -13.43
C GLN A 164 9.95 -13.41 -14.37
N GLN A 165 9.37 -14.04 -15.39
CA GLN A 165 8.43 -13.40 -16.30
C GLN A 165 7.20 -12.83 -15.56
N MET A 166 6.64 -13.58 -14.62
CA MET A 166 5.50 -13.12 -13.82
C MET A 166 5.88 -11.94 -12.91
N ILE A 167 7.09 -11.97 -12.33
CA ILE A 167 7.64 -10.86 -11.54
C ILE A 167 7.78 -9.60 -12.41
N ASP A 168 8.33 -9.74 -13.62
CA ASP A 168 8.55 -8.61 -14.52
C ASP A 168 7.22 -8.01 -15.02
N GLN A 169 6.22 -8.85 -15.29
CA GLN A 169 4.86 -8.39 -15.61
C GLN A 169 4.21 -7.64 -14.44
N TYR A 170 4.35 -8.15 -13.21
CA TYR A 170 3.83 -7.47 -12.04
C TYR A 170 4.51 -6.11 -11.85
N LYS A 171 5.85 -6.04 -11.96
CA LYS A 171 6.60 -4.78 -11.88
C LYS A 171 6.14 -3.77 -12.92
N ALA A 172 5.97 -4.20 -14.17
CA ALA A 172 5.49 -3.33 -15.25
C ALA A 172 4.08 -2.78 -14.95
N THR A 173 3.18 -3.62 -14.41
CA THR A 173 1.83 -3.20 -14.01
C THR A 173 1.88 -2.18 -12.87
N VAL A 174 2.69 -2.44 -11.85
CA VAL A 174 2.84 -1.52 -10.70
C VAL A 174 3.44 -0.19 -11.15
N GLN A 175 4.40 -0.18 -12.07
CA GLN A 175 4.96 1.04 -12.64
C GLN A 175 3.94 1.87 -13.42
N GLN A 176 3.01 1.22 -14.14
CA GLN A 176 1.94 1.92 -14.87
C GLN A 176 0.91 2.55 -13.92
N LEU A 177 0.74 1.98 -12.71
CA LEU A 177 -0.14 2.53 -11.68
C LEU A 177 0.52 3.64 -10.85
N ALA A 178 1.84 3.80 -10.96
CA ALA A 178 2.53 4.94 -10.38
C ALA A 178 2.04 6.24 -11.07
N PRO A 179 1.86 7.33 -10.31
CA PRO A 179 1.46 8.60 -10.92
C PRO A 179 2.43 8.98 -12.04
N ALA A 180 1.87 9.34 -13.20
CA ALA A 180 2.66 9.86 -14.32
C ALA A 180 3.49 11.06 -13.87
N GLU A 181 4.68 11.21 -14.44
CA GLU A 181 5.46 12.43 -14.19
C GLU A 181 4.69 13.61 -14.80
N SER A 182 4.28 14.55 -13.93
CA SER A 182 3.77 15.84 -14.39
C SER A 182 4.96 16.73 -14.71
N ASP A 183 5.14 17.03 -15.99
CA ASP A 183 6.11 18.00 -16.51
C ASP A 183 5.93 19.41 -15.93
#